data_dad96052eb16c5a6e1fa1d6a2ead0e9c
#
_entry.id   dad96052eb16c5a6e1fa1d6a2ead0e9c
#
_cell.length_a   1.000
_cell.length_b   1.000
_cell.length_c   1.000
_cell.angle_alpha   90.00
_cell.angle_beta   90.00
_cell.angle_gamma   90.00
#
_symmetry.space_group_name_H-M   'P 1'
#
loop_
_entity.id
_entity.type
_entity.pdbx_description
1 polymer ?
#
loop_
_entity_poly.entity_id
_entity_poly.type
_entity_poly.pdbx_seq_one_letter_code
_entity_poly.pdbx_strand_id
1 'polypeptide(L)'
;MAAPEVPIEVDPATGIWRTDGLPMIYLPRHFLVNIQKAVEQAIGPEAFRALLYEASDLSALQWCRAEAKTHGLSPVATFRHYLKRLSQRGYGLIDITALDEAAGSAEVTVRHSAYALAYGPETGRRVCYMFEGSFAGGMRYVLEEAGKPGEPRCREVACAAEGHPACRFELRCEAVA
;
A
#
# COMPACT_ATOMS: atom_id res chain seq x y z
N MET A 1 -11.55 -5.01 -22.47
CA MET A 1 -11.15 -4.60 -21.10
C MET A 1 -12.08 -5.31 -20.12
N ALA A 2 -11.56 -5.81 -19.00
CA ALA A 2 -12.37 -6.42 -17.96
C ALA A 2 -13.10 -5.34 -17.13
N ALA A 3 -14.23 -5.71 -16.51
CA ALA A 3 -14.88 -4.86 -15.53
C ALA A 3 -14.05 -4.76 -14.22
N PRO A 4 -14.21 -3.68 -13.43
CA PRO A 4 -13.59 -3.61 -12.12
C PRO A 4 -14.02 -4.79 -11.24
N GLU A 5 -13.06 -5.44 -10.58
CA GLU A 5 -13.36 -6.53 -9.65
C GLU A 5 -13.67 -6.02 -8.22
N VAL A 6 -13.55 -4.71 -8.01
CA VAL A 6 -13.87 -4.08 -6.73
C VAL A 6 -15.37 -3.82 -6.65
N PRO A 7 -16.08 -4.31 -5.61
CA PRO A 7 -17.48 -3.97 -5.43
C PRO A 7 -17.59 -2.47 -5.12
N ILE A 8 -18.38 -1.76 -5.90
CA ILE A 8 -18.62 -0.33 -5.71
C ILE A 8 -20.11 -0.13 -5.44
N GLU A 9 -20.42 0.40 -4.27
CA GLU A 9 -21.74 0.83 -3.86
C GLU A 9 -21.81 2.35 -3.89
N VAL A 10 -22.90 2.89 -4.41
CA VAL A 10 -23.13 4.33 -4.49
C VAL A 10 -24.42 4.66 -3.76
N ASP A 11 -24.35 5.51 -2.77
CA ASP A 11 -25.53 6.07 -2.11
C ASP A 11 -26.03 7.28 -2.94
N PRO A 12 -27.17 7.18 -3.61
CA PRO A 12 -27.64 8.25 -4.48
C PRO A 12 -28.14 9.48 -3.71
N ALA A 13 -28.43 9.35 -2.41
CA ALA A 13 -28.90 10.47 -1.58
C ALA A 13 -27.75 11.35 -1.08
N THR A 14 -26.58 10.76 -0.85
CA THR A 14 -25.42 11.46 -0.29
C THR A 14 -24.25 11.58 -1.27
N GLY A 15 -24.25 10.80 -2.36
CA GLY A 15 -23.14 10.72 -3.29
C GLY A 15 -21.92 9.95 -2.73
N ILE A 16 -22.03 9.31 -1.58
CA ILE A 16 -20.94 8.56 -0.96
C ILE A 16 -20.76 7.23 -1.69
N TRP A 17 -19.54 6.97 -2.11
CA TRP A 17 -19.13 5.68 -2.65
C TRP A 17 -18.53 4.82 -1.55
N ARG A 18 -18.79 3.52 -1.60
CA ARG A 18 -18.25 2.55 -0.65
C ARG A 18 -17.67 1.34 -1.39
N THR A 19 -16.66 0.75 -0.78
CA THR A 19 -16.15 -0.58 -1.13
C THR A 19 -16.04 -1.36 0.16
N ASP A 20 -16.70 -2.53 0.20
CA ASP A 20 -16.71 -3.39 1.40
C ASP A 20 -17.19 -2.62 2.67
N GLY A 21 -18.16 -1.69 2.49
CA GLY A 21 -18.68 -0.84 3.54
C GLY A 21 -17.81 0.39 3.91
N LEU A 22 -16.59 0.48 3.42
CA LEU A 22 -15.69 1.63 3.66
C LEU A 22 -15.98 2.77 2.69
N PRO A 23 -16.14 4.02 3.16
CA PRO A 23 -16.23 5.19 2.30
C PRO A 23 -14.99 5.35 1.43
N MET A 24 -15.18 5.56 0.14
CA MET A 24 -14.11 5.65 -0.85
C MET A 24 -14.25 6.90 -1.69
N ILE A 25 -13.12 7.36 -2.22
CA ILE A 25 -13.05 8.41 -3.23
C ILE A 25 -12.42 7.80 -4.48
N TYR A 26 -13.04 8.01 -5.63
CA TYR A 26 -12.46 7.67 -6.93
C TYR A 26 -11.70 8.88 -7.48
N LEU A 27 -10.39 8.73 -7.61
CA LEU A 27 -9.49 9.81 -8.01
C LEU A 27 -8.70 9.45 -9.28
N PRO A 28 -8.48 10.40 -10.20
CA PRO A 28 -7.54 10.21 -11.28
C PRO A 28 -6.11 10.01 -10.75
N ARG A 29 -5.35 9.09 -11.36
CA ARG A 29 -3.96 8.83 -10.95
C ARG A 29 -3.10 10.09 -10.90
N HIS A 30 -3.20 10.95 -11.92
CA HIS A 30 -2.39 12.18 -11.99
C HIS A 30 -2.64 13.14 -10.83
N PHE A 31 -3.84 13.13 -10.23
CA PHE A 31 -4.11 13.98 -9.07
C PHE A 31 -3.23 13.60 -7.86
N LEU A 32 -3.17 12.31 -7.53
CA LEU A 32 -2.31 11.82 -6.45
C LEU A 32 -0.83 12.10 -6.73
N VAL A 33 -0.38 11.86 -7.95
CA VAL A 33 1.02 12.10 -8.33
C VAL A 33 1.37 13.59 -8.32
N ASN A 34 0.47 14.46 -8.75
CA ASN A 34 0.69 15.91 -8.71
C ASN A 34 0.77 16.41 -7.26
N ILE A 35 -0.06 15.88 -6.35
CA ILE A 35 0.08 16.17 -4.91
C ILE A 35 1.46 15.74 -4.42
N GLN A 36 1.89 14.51 -4.71
CA GLN A 36 3.21 14.02 -4.31
C GLN A 36 4.33 14.94 -4.82
N LYS A 37 4.33 15.26 -6.11
CA LYS A 37 5.34 16.16 -6.71
C LYS A 37 5.34 17.56 -6.08
N ALA A 38 4.17 18.11 -5.81
CA ALA A 38 4.04 19.43 -5.18
C ALA A 38 4.58 19.45 -3.75
N VAL A 39 4.27 18.40 -2.97
CA VAL A 39 4.77 18.29 -1.59
C VAL A 39 6.27 18.00 -1.55
N GLU A 40 6.78 17.11 -2.43
CA GLU A 40 8.23 16.90 -2.58
C GLU A 40 8.98 18.19 -2.92
N GLN A 41 8.40 19.04 -3.77
CA GLN A 41 8.98 20.34 -4.09
C GLN A 41 9.01 21.29 -2.89
N ALA A 42 8.00 21.23 -2.03
CA ALA A 42 7.86 22.13 -0.88
C ALA A 42 8.75 21.74 0.31
N ILE A 43 8.87 20.46 0.62
CA ILE A 43 9.55 19.98 1.83
C ILE A 43 10.67 18.96 1.58
N GLY A 44 10.90 18.61 0.32
CA GLY A 44 11.87 17.58 -0.07
C GLY A 44 11.30 16.17 -0.06
N PRO A 45 11.86 15.27 -0.89
CA PRO A 45 11.35 13.90 -1.04
C PRO A 45 11.47 13.05 0.22
N GLU A 46 12.55 13.19 0.99
CA GLU A 46 12.77 12.39 2.20
C GLU A 46 11.80 12.77 3.33
N ALA A 47 11.55 14.06 3.53
CA ALA A 47 10.58 14.52 4.52
C ALA A 47 9.16 14.07 4.14
N PHE A 48 8.80 14.17 2.87
CA PHE A 48 7.50 13.69 2.40
C PHE A 48 7.36 12.17 2.51
N ARG A 49 8.41 11.40 2.17
CA ARG A 49 8.44 9.95 2.32
C ARG A 49 8.14 9.53 3.75
N ALA A 50 8.79 10.17 4.74
CA ALA A 50 8.54 9.88 6.16
C ALA A 50 7.09 10.15 6.55
N LEU A 51 6.53 11.31 6.19
CA LEU A 51 5.13 11.66 6.48
C LEU A 51 4.15 10.70 5.80
N LEU A 52 4.38 10.36 4.54
CA LEU A 52 3.50 9.47 3.79
C LEU A 52 3.60 8.03 4.29
N TYR A 53 4.77 7.61 4.77
CA TYR A 53 4.95 6.30 5.41
C TYR A 53 4.00 6.16 6.60
N GLU A 54 4.05 7.09 7.57
CA GLU A 54 3.22 7.06 8.77
C GLU A 54 1.72 7.10 8.43
N ALA A 55 1.32 7.98 7.51
CA ALA A 55 -0.07 8.10 7.09
C ALA A 55 -0.59 6.82 6.41
N SER A 56 0.25 6.20 5.56
CA SER A 56 -0.11 5.00 4.83
C SER A 56 -0.13 3.75 5.73
N ASP A 57 0.77 3.66 6.70
CA ASP A 57 0.82 2.62 7.71
C ASP A 57 -0.47 2.62 8.54
N LEU A 58 -0.83 3.77 9.10
CA LEU A 58 -2.07 3.92 9.88
C LEU A 58 -3.31 3.58 9.04
N SER A 59 -3.38 4.08 7.80
CA SER A 59 -4.48 3.81 6.89
C SER A 59 -4.62 2.31 6.57
N ALA A 60 -3.51 1.62 6.31
CA ALA A 60 -3.49 0.19 6.04
C ALA A 60 -3.96 -0.64 7.24
N LEU A 61 -3.47 -0.30 8.44
CA LEU A 61 -3.89 -0.94 9.68
C LEU A 61 -5.41 -0.82 9.91
N GLN A 62 -5.94 0.40 9.76
CA GLN A 62 -7.38 0.66 9.92
C GLN A 62 -8.20 -0.11 8.88
N TRP A 63 -7.73 -0.12 7.62
CA TRP A 63 -8.37 -0.84 6.54
C TRP A 63 -8.39 -2.35 6.81
N CYS A 64 -7.25 -2.94 7.19
CA CYS A 64 -7.16 -4.37 7.50
C CYS A 64 -8.11 -4.78 8.64
N ARG A 65 -8.19 -3.97 9.71
CA ARG A 65 -9.13 -4.22 10.81
C ARG A 65 -10.60 -4.24 10.36
N ALA A 66 -10.98 -3.31 9.48
CA ALA A 66 -12.34 -3.25 8.94
C ALA A 66 -12.66 -4.45 8.04
N GLU A 67 -11.77 -4.77 7.11
CA GLU A 67 -11.95 -5.87 6.15
C GLU A 67 -11.95 -7.25 6.82
N ALA A 68 -11.07 -7.45 7.80
CA ALA A 68 -11.06 -8.69 8.57
C ALA A 68 -12.41 -8.93 9.24
N LYS A 69 -12.99 -7.89 9.83
CA LYS A 69 -14.32 -7.95 10.45
C LYS A 69 -15.42 -8.18 9.41
N THR A 70 -15.38 -7.48 8.27
CA THR A 70 -16.40 -7.57 7.22
C THR A 70 -16.43 -8.95 6.58
N HIS A 71 -15.26 -9.55 6.32
CA HIS A 71 -15.14 -10.79 5.57
C HIS A 71 -14.77 -12.01 6.42
N GLY A 72 -14.58 -11.88 7.73
CA GLY A 72 -14.20 -12.98 8.62
C GLY A 72 -12.83 -13.56 8.28
N LEU A 73 -11.87 -12.73 7.85
CA LEU A 73 -10.57 -13.19 7.39
C LEU A 73 -9.59 -13.40 8.54
N SER A 74 -8.74 -14.43 8.42
CA SER A 74 -7.58 -14.56 9.30
C SER A 74 -6.55 -13.45 9.03
N PRO A 75 -5.64 -13.14 9.98
CA PRO A 75 -4.72 -12.01 9.84
C PRO A 75 -3.92 -12.01 8.53
N VAL A 76 -3.32 -13.13 8.18
CA VAL A 76 -2.55 -13.27 6.92
C VAL A 76 -3.44 -13.22 5.68
N ALA A 77 -4.62 -13.82 5.73
CA ALA A 77 -5.59 -13.71 4.64
C ALA A 77 -6.01 -12.25 4.42
N THR A 78 -6.15 -11.47 5.50
CA THR A 78 -6.45 -10.04 5.44
C THR A 78 -5.32 -9.26 4.77
N PHE A 79 -4.06 -9.53 5.13
CA PHE A 79 -2.91 -8.90 4.47
C PHE A 79 -2.87 -9.19 2.97
N ARG A 80 -3.06 -10.46 2.58
CA ARG A 80 -3.15 -10.86 1.16
C ARG A 80 -4.32 -10.18 0.45
N HIS A 81 -5.47 -10.11 1.11
CA HIS A 81 -6.65 -9.42 0.60
C HIS A 81 -6.40 -7.92 0.40
N TYR A 82 -5.74 -7.26 1.35
CA TYR A 82 -5.35 -5.86 1.24
C TYR A 82 -4.50 -5.57 0.00
N LEU A 83 -3.44 -6.35 -0.22
CA LEU A 83 -2.57 -6.19 -1.38
C LEU A 83 -3.33 -6.45 -2.70
N LYS A 84 -4.19 -7.46 -2.71
CA LYS A 84 -5.09 -7.73 -3.84
C LYS A 84 -6.02 -6.52 -4.12
N ARG A 85 -6.60 -5.92 -3.08
CA ARG A 85 -7.46 -4.74 -3.22
C ARG A 85 -6.71 -3.51 -3.74
N LEU A 86 -5.46 -3.31 -3.35
CA LEU A 86 -4.62 -2.26 -3.94
C LEU A 86 -4.43 -2.50 -5.44
N SER A 87 -4.17 -3.74 -5.87
CA SER A 87 -4.07 -4.07 -7.29
C SER A 87 -5.37 -3.78 -8.04
N GLN A 88 -6.50 -4.22 -7.49
CA GLN A 88 -7.84 -4.04 -8.08
C GLN A 88 -8.26 -2.58 -8.17
N ARG A 89 -7.72 -1.71 -7.31
CA ARG A 89 -7.95 -0.26 -7.34
C ARG A 89 -7.02 0.49 -8.29
N GLY A 90 -6.14 -0.21 -9.01
CA GLY A 90 -5.30 0.37 -10.06
C GLY A 90 -3.96 0.96 -9.58
N TYR A 91 -3.50 0.61 -8.38
CA TYR A 91 -2.19 1.04 -7.88
C TYR A 91 -1.01 0.33 -8.57
N GLY A 92 -1.24 -0.86 -9.11
CA GLY A 92 -0.26 -1.71 -9.81
C GLY A 92 -0.64 -3.18 -9.71
N LEU A 93 0.14 -4.06 -10.29
CA LEU A 93 0.03 -5.49 -10.09
C LEU A 93 0.94 -5.88 -8.93
N ILE A 94 0.35 -6.24 -7.79
CA ILE A 94 1.05 -6.47 -6.53
C ILE A 94 1.06 -7.98 -6.25
N ASP A 95 2.25 -8.55 -6.12
CA ASP A 95 2.47 -9.95 -5.84
C ASP A 95 3.35 -10.10 -4.58
N ILE A 96 2.95 -10.98 -3.66
CA ILE A 96 3.78 -11.41 -2.53
C ILE A 96 4.65 -12.55 -3.04
N THR A 97 5.96 -12.32 -3.12
CA THR A 97 6.94 -13.29 -3.63
C THR A 97 7.53 -14.17 -2.54
N ALA A 98 7.59 -13.66 -1.31
CA ALA A 98 7.93 -14.42 -0.11
C ALA A 98 7.14 -13.90 1.09
N LEU A 99 6.79 -14.78 2.02
CA LEU A 99 6.09 -14.42 3.26
C LEU A 99 6.47 -15.40 4.36
N ASP A 100 7.02 -14.88 5.45
CA ASP A 100 7.22 -15.59 6.70
C ASP A 100 6.36 -14.94 7.79
N GLU A 101 5.25 -15.60 8.11
CA GLU A 101 4.29 -15.14 9.12
C GLU A 101 4.88 -15.18 10.53
N ALA A 102 5.80 -16.11 10.77
CA ALA A 102 6.43 -16.25 12.09
C ALA A 102 7.41 -15.12 12.35
N ALA A 103 8.19 -14.76 11.34
CA ALA A 103 9.15 -13.67 11.40
C ALA A 103 8.51 -12.28 11.14
N GLY A 104 7.25 -12.21 10.71
CA GLY A 104 6.63 -10.94 10.30
C GLY A 104 7.35 -10.28 9.13
N SER A 105 7.85 -11.08 8.18
CA SER A 105 8.60 -10.60 7.04
C SER A 105 7.96 -11.00 5.71
N ALA A 106 8.17 -10.19 4.68
CA ALA A 106 7.68 -10.47 3.34
C ALA A 106 8.53 -9.78 2.28
N GLU A 107 8.49 -10.34 1.08
CA GLU A 107 8.93 -9.67 -0.14
C GLU A 107 7.72 -9.42 -1.04
N VAL A 108 7.61 -8.19 -1.53
CA VAL A 108 6.50 -7.76 -2.37
C VAL A 108 7.04 -7.13 -3.65
N THR A 109 6.47 -7.53 -4.76
CA THR A 109 6.79 -6.96 -6.09
C THR A 109 5.57 -6.19 -6.60
N VAL A 110 5.81 -4.99 -7.14
CA VAL A 110 4.78 -4.17 -7.79
C VAL A 110 5.19 -3.88 -9.23
N ARG A 111 4.45 -4.48 -10.15
CA ARG A 111 4.59 -4.18 -11.59
C ARG A 111 3.58 -3.11 -11.98
N HIS A 112 3.96 -2.26 -12.92
CA HIS A 112 3.11 -1.16 -13.41
C HIS A 112 2.63 -0.23 -12.30
N SER A 113 3.50 0.05 -11.31
CA SER A 113 3.21 0.99 -10.22
C SER A 113 2.66 2.30 -10.77
N ALA A 114 1.53 2.75 -10.22
CA ALA A 114 0.89 4.00 -10.60
C ALA A 114 1.83 5.21 -10.45
N TYR A 115 2.68 5.17 -9.41
CA TYR A 115 3.67 6.22 -9.15
C TYR A 115 4.84 6.13 -10.13
N ALA A 116 5.50 4.98 -10.21
CA ALA A 116 6.67 4.82 -11.08
C ALA A 116 6.35 5.11 -12.56
N LEU A 117 5.18 4.68 -13.06
CA LEU A 117 4.72 5.00 -14.41
C LEU A 117 4.51 6.49 -14.65
N ALA A 118 4.08 7.24 -13.65
CA ALA A 118 3.80 8.66 -13.78
C ALA A 118 5.05 9.54 -13.57
N TYR A 119 6.04 9.04 -12.84
CA TYR A 119 7.34 9.69 -12.71
C TYR A 119 8.25 9.42 -13.90
N GLY A 120 8.19 8.20 -14.43
CA GLY A 120 9.04 7.74 -15.53
C GLY A 120 10.44 7.31 -15.09
N PRO A 121 11.13 6.51 -15.92
CA PRO A 121 12.44 5.94 -15.58
C PRO A 121 13.56 6.98 -15.50
N GLU A 122 13.36 8.15 -16.11
CA GLU A 122 14.31 9.27 -16.07
C GLU A 122 14.43 9.92 -14.68
N THR A 123 13.50 9.59 -13.77
CA THR A 123 13.52 10.13 -12.40
C THR A 123 14.75 9.66 -11.62
N GLY A 124 15.26 8.44 -11.87
CA GLY A 124 16.49 7.91 -11.27
C GLY A 124 16.43 7.75 -9.75
N ARG A 125 15.24 7.71 -9.15
CA ARG A 125 15.04 7.54 -7.70
C ARG A 125 13.76 6.79 -7.40
N ARG A 126 13.66 6.27 -6.19
CA ARG A 126 12.46 5.60 -5.67
C ARG A 126 11.37 6.63 -5.40
N VAL A 127 10.12 6.28 -5.75
CA VAL A 127 8.97 7.19 -5.67
C VAL A 127 7.71 6.54 -5.12
N CYS A 128 7.78 5.27 -4.73
CA CYS A 128 6.60 4.51 -4.33
C CYS A 128 6.38 4.51 -2.82
N TYR A 129 6.59 5.64 -2.16
CA TYR A 129 6.59 5.81 -0.70
C TYR A 129 5.33 5.29 0.00
N MET A 130 4.15 5.50 -0.63
CA MET A 130 2.89 5.02 -0.08
C MET A 130 2.92 3.50 0.16
N PHE A 131 3.51 2.72 -0.73
CA PHE A 131 3.56 1.26 -0.56
C PHE A 131 4.39 0.84 0.64
N GLU A 132 5.45 1.56 0.97
CA GLU A 132 6.28 1.23 2.14
C GLU A 132 5.43 1.24 3.42
N GLY A 133 4.74 2.34 3.69
CA GLY A 133 3.84 2.43 4.84
C GLY A 133 2.65 1.46 4.73
N SER A 134 2.04 1.36 3.54
CA SER A 134 0.90 0.46 3.34
C SER A 134 1.23 -1.01 3.62
N PHE A 135 2.38 -1.50 3.18
CA PHE A 135 2.78 -2.88 3.42
C PHE A 135 3.19 -3.09 4.88
N ALA A 136 3.87 -2.12 5.49
CA ALA A 136 4.20 -2.16 6.91
C ALA A 136 2.93 -2.20 7.78
N GLY A 137 1.97 -1.32 7.56
CA GLY A 137 0.72 -1.26 8.32
C GLY A 137 -0.14 -2.52 8.16
N GLY A 138 -0.15 -3.11 6.95
CA GLY A 138 -0.81 -4.40 6.73
C GLY A 138 -0.14 -5.54 7.50
N MET A 139 1.19 -5.58 7.57
CA MET A 139 1.94 -6.57 8.35
C MET A 139 1.82 -6.30 9.86
N ARG A 140 1.77 -5.03 10.27
CA ARG A 140 1.52 -4.66 11.67
C ARG A 140 0.19 -5.23 12.17
N TYR A 141 -0.87 -5.16 11.33
CA TYR A 141 -2.12 -5.83 11.63
C TYR A 141 -1.93 -7.34 11.89
N VAL A 142 -1.17 -8.03 11.04
CA VAL A 142 -0.90 -9.47 11.20
C VAL A 142 -0.22 -9.77 12.54
N LEU A 143 0.78 -8.98 12.91
CA LEU A 143 1.53 -9.18 14.16
C LEU A 143 0.69 -8.87 15.40
N GLU A 144 -0.07 -7.76 15.38
CA GLU A 144 -0.96 -7.38 16.50
C GLU A 144 -2.00 -8.47 16.78
N GLU A 145 -2.67 -8.99 15.75
CA GLU A 145 -3.68 -10.07 15.90
C GLU A 145 -3.07 -11.41 16.34
N ALA A 146 -1.80 -11.64 15.99
CA ALA A 146 -1.04 -12.81 16.45
C ALA A 146 -0.47 -12.65 17.87
N GLY A 147 -0.64 -11.49 18.52
CA GLY A 147 -0.04 -11.18 19.82
C GLY A 147 1.48 -11.17 19.81
N LYS A 148 2.10 -10.91 18.66
CA LYS A 148 3.55 -10.91 18.49
C LYS A 148 4.11 -9.49 18.68
N PRO A 149 5.16 -9.32 19.51
CA PRO A 149 5.87 -8.05 19.60
C PRO A 149 6.68 -7.83 18.32
N GLY A 150 6.83 -6.57 17.93
CA GLY A 150 7.67 -6.18 16.81
C GLY A 150 7.09 -5.03 16.01
N GLU A 151 7.95 -4.28 15.40
CA GLU A 151 7.58 -3.17 14.53
C GLU A 151 7.99 -3.50 13.10
N PRO A 152 7.01 -3.81 12.22
CA PRO A 152 7.33 -4.12 10.83
C PRO A 152 7.77 -2.85 10.12
N ARG A 153 8.89 -2.94 9.43
CA ARG A 153 9.42 -1.89 8.56
C ARG A 153 9.45 -2.39 7.14
N CYS A 154 9.01 -1.54 6.23
CA CYS A 154 9.05 -1.82 4.81
C CYS A 154 9.94 -0.80 4.10
N ARG A 155 10.72 -1.28 3.15
CA ARG A 155 11.60 -0.44 2.34
C ARG A 155 11.51 -0.85 0.87
N GLU A 156 11.36 0.14 0.00
CA GLU A 156 11.54 -0.06 -1.44
C GLU A 156 13.03 -0.27 -1.73
N VAL A 157 13.38 -1.43 -2.29
CA VAL A 157 14.79 -1.79 -2.59
C VAL A 157 15.14 -1.66 -4.06
N ALA A 158 14.12 -1.61 -4.94
CA ALA A 158 14.27 -1.33 -6.37
C ALA A 158 12.99 -0.64 -6.86
N CYS A 159 13.12 0.30 -7.78
CA CYS A 159 11.99 1.04 -8.34
C CYS A 159 12.03 1.08 -9.88
N ALA A 160 10.87 0.96 -10.51
CA ALA A 160 10.77 1.10 -11.95
C ALA A 160 11.10 2.55 -12.43
N ALA A 161 10.98 3.55 -11.56
CA ALA A 161 11.44 4.91 -11.82
C ALA A 161 12.98 5.08 -11.73
N GLU A 162 13.70 4.06 -11.28
CA GLU A 162 15.18 3.92 -11.35
C GLU A 162 15.61 3.10 -12.57
N GLY A 163 14.67 2.66 -13.45
CA GLY A 163 14.96 1.81 -14.59
C GLY A 163 14.87 0.31 -14.32
N HIS A 164 14.45 -0.12 -13.12
CA HIS A 164 14.23 -1.54 -12.83
C HIS A 164 12.94 -2.06 -13.50
N PRO A 165 12.83 -3.36 -13.80
CA PRO A 165 11.66 -3.94 -14.46
C PRO A 165 10.39 -3.91 -13.59
N ALA A 166 10.55 -3.81 -12.27
CA ALA A 166 9.47 -3.71 -11.29
C ALA A 166 9.97 -3.03 -10.01
N CYS A 167 9.04 -2.52 -9.22
CA CYS A 167 9.35 -2.06 -7.87
C CYS A 167 9.36 -3.26 -6.92
N ARG A 168 10.37 -3.36 -6.05
CA ARG A 168 10.50 -4.43 -5.04
C ARG A 168 10.59 -3.83 -3.66
N PHE A 169 9.94 -4.49 -2.72
CA PHE A 169 9.83 -4.07 -1.34
C PHE A 169 10.21 -5.22 -0.42
N GLU A 170 10.98 -4.91 0.61
CA GLU A 170 11.32 -5.84 1.68
C GLU A 170 10.66 -5.36 2.98
N LEU A 171 9.86 -6.27 3.58
CA LEU A 171 9.34 -6.11 4.93
C LEU A 171 10.18 -6.93 5.89
N ARG A 172 10.57 -6.32 7.00
CA ARG A 172 11.26 -6.97 8.10
C ARG A 172 10.67 -6.49 9.41
N CYS A 173 10.51 -7.40 10.36
CA CYS A 173 10.11 -7.04 11.72
C CYS A 173 11.37 -6.68 12.51
N GLU A 174 11.42 -5.46 13.02
CA GLU A 174 12.48 -5.03 13.94
C GLU A 174 12.07 -5.40 15.37
N ALA A 175 13.01 -5.90 16.16
CA ALA A 175 12.77 -6.15 17.57
C ALA A 175 12.49 -4.81 18.27
N VAL A 176 11.44 -4.76 19.07
CA VAL A 176 11.20 -3.60 19.96
C VAL A 176 12.29 -3.61 21.02
N ALA A 177 13.11 -2.55 21.04
CA ALA A 177 14.17 -2.39 21.99
C ALA A 177 13.67 -2.13 23.42
#